data_bcc4786dfad9f563a36deed705fff287
#
_entry.id   bcc4786dfad9f563a36deed705fff287
#
_cell.length_a   1.000
_cell.length_b   1.000
_cell.length_c   1.000
_cell.angle_alpha   90.00
_cell.angle_beta   90.00
_cell.angle_gamma   90.00
#
_symmetry.space_group_name_H-M   'P 1'
#
loop_
_entity.id
_entity.type
_entity.pdbx_description
1 polymer ?
#
loop_
_entity_poly.entity_id
_entity_poly.type
_entity_poly.pdbx_seq_one_letter_code
_entity_poly.pdbx_strand_id
1 'polypeptide(L)'
;LIKYLMKLKSKLSVQQHYLISGALLLITACSNQQEVALQPINKNTGNAILPGTQATETPDKVIGSFQQYQNALKAAKNGDDVLPAQFLAQQPASAMSNSIRNIWLQQLGKRGKWQVFSQQYALLDKNFREQETRCYAALAGIDNDSDLLASLSMETGNLPQGCNRWLEQAATRQQISAQNGWRRVRYLLALNQVSNARNLAQALGSPLPDSLGSRTGGSQGAQEALLYQVINKENRGKDSAAATLQQISASLTTEQTGFGWAQLGLAQAYNLNAAKALNYFDRADSAQMSNEMWEWYARSALRLQQWQKLSNIIRSMPQALQQQVTWQYWLARSYRALGQNSQAQEIFEQTAQRGRNFYSLLATEALGRKANTQSTVAKSSQQAQSKIAADGNIHRAITLFKAAQSENNWPMRRQAQQEWRYATRNYNDDTQIAAATLAENTGFYEMSIYSADKADGQLNYELRYPAPFRELTVPYAQQAGIDSAWVYGLIRQESRFMIGARSSVGATGLMQVMPATARDIAKRLGMDSSELYTMRGNIRMGTWYMSNVRNQFADEVLATAGYNAGPGRARRWQANIPLEGAIYAETIPFDETRTYVKNVMANATYYANLFGEPRTTLTERMGTVPAR
;
A
#
# COMPACT_ATOMS: atom_id res chain seq x y z
N LEU A 1 1.74 -40.72 -11.51
CA LEU A 1 2.30 -39.44 -11.03
C LEU A 1 1.18 -38.40 -10.82
N ILE A 2 0.20 -38.27 -11.75
CA ILE A 2 -0.91 -37.30 -11.66
C ILE A 2 -1.87 -37.61 -10.49
N LYS A 3 -2.14 -38.86 -10.17
CA LYS A 3 -2.94 -39.27 -9.00
C LYS A 3 -2.21 -39.08 -7.65
N TYR A 4 -0.88 -39.01 -7.65
CA TYR A 4 -0.08 -38.75 -6.44
C TYR A 4 -0.02 -37.24 -6.12
N LEU A 5 0.02 -36.41 -7.15
CA LEU A 5 -0.02 -34.95 -7.00
C LEU A 5 -1.41 -34.40 -6.61
N MET A 6 -2.49 -35.08 -6.96
CA MET A 6 -3.84 -34.72 -6.50
C MET A 6 -4.11 -35.06 -5.03
N LYS A 7 -3.44 -36.08 -4.47
CA LYS A 7 -3.55 -36.43 -3.03
C LYS A 7 -2.75 -35.53 -2.11
N LEU A 8 -1.72 -34.82 -2.63
CA LEU A 8 -0.97 -33.82 -1.87
C LEU A 8 -1.68 -32.45 -1.79
N LYS A 9 -2.59 -32.15 -2.73
CA LYS A 9 -3.37 -30.89 -2.73
C LYS A 9 -4.52 -30.85 -1.72
N SER A 10 -4.95 -31.99 -1.19
CA SER A 10 -6.07 -32.06 -0.25
C SER A 10 -5.67 -31.97 1.24
N LYS A 11 -4.38 -31.90 1.56
CA LYS A 11 -3.86 -31.78 2.94
C LYS A 11 -3.10 -30.49 3.25
N LEU A 12 -3.08 -29.53 2.33
CA LEU A 12 -2.54 -28.20 2.60
C LEU A 12 -3.63 -27.34 3.24
N SER A 13 -3.60 -27.30 4.57
CA SER A 13 -4.45 -26.45 5.39
C SER A 13 -4.24 -24.96 5.05
N VAL A 14 -5.22 -24.14 5.38
CA VAL A 14 -5.28 -22.67 5.25
C VAL A 14 -4.00 -21.93 5.70
N GLN A 15 -3.11 -22.59 6.41
CA GLN A 15 -1.87 -22.05 6.97
C GLN A 15 -0.75 -21.70 5.98
N GLN A 16 -0.69 -22.31 4.79
CA GLN A 16 0.41 -22.03 3.85
C GLN A 16 0.20 -20.81 2.95
N HIS A 17 -0.97 -20.20 2.98
CA HIS A 17 -1.28 -19.04 2.13
C HIS A 17 -0.76 -17.71 2.66
N TYR A 18 -0.30 -17.64 3.91
CA TYR A 18 0.23 -16.40 4.52
C TYR A 18 1.75 -16.20 4.32
N LEU A 19 2.48 -17.24 3.93
CA LEU A 19 3.93 -17.14 3.68
C LEU A 19 4.28 -16.56 2.30
N ILE A 20 3.31 -16.46 1.39
CA ILE A 20 3.51 -15.88 0.05
C ILE A 20 3.29 -14.35 0.06
N SER A 21 2.57 -13.82 1.05
CA SER A 21 2.30 -12.37 1.16
C SER A 21 3.52 -11.52 1.54
N GLY A 22 4.59 -12.11 2.07
CA GLY A 22 5.80 -11.38 2.45
C GLY A 22 6.72 -10.98 1.28
N ALA A 23 6.51 -11.53 0.08
CA ALA A 23 7.37 -11.27 -1.07
C ALA A 23 6.77 -10.27 -2.09
N LEU A 24 5.47 -9.92 -1.94
CA LEU A 24 4.79 -8.96 -2.84
C LEU A 24 5.02 -7.49 -2.47
N LEU A 25 5.63 -7.21 -1.34
CA LEU A 25 5.77 -5.86 -0.76
C LEU A 25 6.68 -4.88 -1.52
N LEU A 26 7.27 -5.24 -2.65
CA LEU A 26 8.23 -4.39 -3.36
C LEU A 26 7.68 -3.63 -4.60
N ILE A 27 6.45 -3.90 -5.03
CA ILE A 27 5.81 -3.10 -6.10
C ILE A 27 4.70 -2.20 -5.55
N THR A 28 4.07 -2.59 -4.44
CA THR A 28 3.04 -1.80 -3.74
C THR A 28 3.58 -0.64 -2.89
N ALA A 29 4.89 -0.51 -2.74
CA ALA A 29 5.50 0.66 -2.06
C ALA A 29 5.18 2.02 -2.72
N CYS A 30 4.45 2.03 -3.83
CA CYS A 30 3.94 3.25 -4.47
C CYS A 30 2.44 3.51 -4.25
N SER A 31 1.68 2.59 -3.65
CA SER A 31 0.25 2.78 -3.41
C SER A 31 -0.15 2.94 -1.93
N ASN A 32 0.73 2.61 -0.99
CA ASN A 32 0.54 2.88 0.43
C ASN A 32 1.28 4.14 0.86
N GLN A 33 0.98 5.30 0.26
CA GLN A 33 0.99 6.51 1.06
C GLN A 33 -0.29 6.46 1.90
N GLN A 34 -0.17 6.04 3.17
CA GLN A 34 -1.08 6.52 4.19
C GLN A 34 -1.21 8.03 3.95
N GLU A 35 -2.43 8.53 3.73
CA GLU A 35 -2.72 9.94 3.83
C GLU A 35 -2.42 10.36 5.27
N VAL A 36 -1.16 10.71 5.53
CA VAL A 36 -0.83 11.56 6.66
C VAL A 36 -1.51 12.88 6.35
N ALA A 37 -2.46 13.27 7.16
CA ALA A 37 -3.12 14.56 7.08
C ALA A 37 -2.03 15.64 7.05
N LEU A 38 -1.78 16.17 5.87
CA LEU A 38 -0.88 17.31 5.69
C LEU A 38 -1.52 18.49 6.40
N GLN A 39 -0.92 18.93 7.49
CA GLN A 39 -1.19 20.26 8.02
C GLN A 39 -0.94 21.27 6.88
N PRO A 40 -1.73 22.33 6.76
CA PRO A 40 -1.54 23.31 5.71
C PRO A 40 -0.16 23.95 5.88
N ILE A 41 0.73 23.65 4.96
CA ILE A 41 2.00 24.36 4.83
C ILE A 41 1.66 25.78 4.44
N ASN A 42 2.03 26.70 5.31
CA ASN A 42 1.90 28.13 5.12
C ASN A 42 2.52 28.54 3.78
N LYS A 43 1.65 28.84 2.79
CA LYS A 43 2.07 29.28 1.46
C LYS A 43 2.51 30.74 1.54
N ASN A 44 3.71 31.00 2.01
CA ASN A 44 4.34 32.29 1.81
C ASN A 44 5.71 32.16 1.16
N THR A 45 5.73 32.61 -0.10
CA THR A 45 6.84 33.26 -0.80
C THR A 45 8.18 32.55 -0.81
N GLY A 46 8.49 31.97 -1.92
CA GLY A 46 9.85 31.70 -2.34
C GLY A 46 9.86 31.31 -3.80
N ASN A 47 10.39 32.14 -4.68
CA ASN A 47 10.83 31.69 -5.99
C ASN A 47 11.56 30.37 -5.80
N ALA A 48 11.03 29.27 -6.35
CA ALA A 48 11.72 27.99 -6.31
C ALA A 48 13.06 28.19 -7.04
N ILE A 49 14.13 28.34 -6.27
CA ILE A 49 15.49 28.29 -6.79
C ILE A 49 15.65 26.87 -7.28
N LEU A 50 15.62 26.69 -8.61
CA LEU A 50 16.08 25.44 -9.21
C LEU A 50 17.53 25.26 -8.73
N PRO A 51 17.89 24.08 -8.17
CA PRO A 51 19.28 23.81 -7.81
C PRO A 51 20.14 24.14 -9.03
N GLY A 52 21.22 24.89 -8.83
CA GLY A 52 22.06 25.41 -9.90
C GLY A 52 22.39 24.34 -10.92
N THR A 53 22.34 24.69 -12.19
CA THR A 53 22.68 23.83 -13.33
C THR A 53 24.07 23.24 -13.15
N GLN A 54 24.13 22.03 -12.57
CA GLN A 54 25.34 21.21 -12.68
C GLN A 54 25.45 20.79 -14.15
N ALA A 55 26.67 20.86 -14.70
CA ALA A 55 26.95 20.37 -16.05
C ALA A 55 26.35 18.97 -16.22
N THR A 56 25.54 18.77 -17.25
CA THR A 56 24.87 17.50 -17.51
C THR A 56 25.92 16.40 -17.75
N GLU A 57 25.88 15.37 -16.94
CA GLU A 57 26.77 14.22 -17.11
C GLU A 57 26.50 13.53 -18.45
N THR A 58 27.53 12.97 -19.08
CA THR A 58 27.34 12.15 -20.29
C THR A 58 26.53 10.87 -19.95
N PRO A 59 25.76 10.32 -20.89
CA PRO A 59 25.02 9.08 -20.69
C PRO A 59 25.87 7.93 -20.14
N ASP A 60 27.08 7.73 -20.68
CA ASP A 60 28.00 6.68 -20.24
C ASP A 60 28.44 6.87 -18.79
N LYS A 61 28.67 8.12 -18.36
CA LYS A 61 29.01 8.42 -16.97
C LYS A 61 27.84 8.14 -16.03
N VAL A 62 26.61 8.46 -16.42
CA VAL A 62 25.39 8.16 -15.65
C VAL A 62 25.20 6.65 -15.50
N ILE A 63 25.35 5.87 -16.58
CA ILE A 63 25.23 4.41 -16.57
C ILE A 63 26.36 3.80 -15.73
N GLY A 64 27.59 4.29 -15.87
CA GLY A 64 28.73 3.86 -15.05
C GLY A 64 28.50 4.13 -13.56
N SER A 65 27.95 5.29 -13.22
CA SER A 65 27.57 5.63 -11.83
C SER A 65 26.50 4.68 -11.26
N PHE A 66 25.56 4.23 -12.08
CA PHE A 66 24.58 3.23 -11.65
C PHE A 66 25.21 1.86 -11.38
N GLN A 67 26.18 1.42 -12.18
CA GLN A 67 26.92 0.18 -11.92
C GLN A 67 27.73 0.27 -10.62
N GLN A 68 28.41 1.40 -10.40
CA GLN A 68 29.11 1.67 -9.14
C GLN A 68 28.16 1.67 -7.94
N TYR A 69 26.97 2.28 -8.11
CA TYR A 69 25.90 2.25 -7.10
C TYR A 69 25.50 0.83 -6.74
N GLN A 70 25.27 -0.05 -7.71
CA GLN A 70 24.89 -1.44 -7.43
C GLN A 70 25.97 -2.18 -6.65
N ASN A 71 27.25 -1.98 -7.00
CA ASN A 71 28.38 -2.58 -6.29
C ASN A 71 28.48 -2.05 -4.85
N ALA A 72 28.39 -0.73 -4.66
CA ALA A 72 28.39 -0.10 -3.34
C ALA A 72 27.21 -0.53 -2.48
N LEU A 73 26.02 -0.68 -3.08
CA LEU A 73 24.82 -1.17 -2.38
C LEU A 73 24.98 -2.62 -1.90
N LYS A 74 25.54 -3.48 -2.73
CA LYS A 74 25.84 -4.88 -2.37
C LYS A 74 26.88 -4.93 -1.26
N ALA A 75 27.95 -4.15 -1.39
CA ALA A 75 29.00 -4.04 -0.38
C ALA A 75 28.47 -3.53 0.97
N ALA A 76 27.69 -2.44 0.97
CA ALA A 76 27.04 -1.91 2.17
C ALA A 76 26.19 -2.97 2.88
N LYS A 77 25.35 -3.69 2.15
CA LYS A 77 24.50 -4.76 2.72
C LYS A 77 25.31 -5.88 3.37
N ASN A 78 26.51 -6.14 2.87
CA ASN A 78 27.43 -7.15 3.40
C ASN A 78 28.34 -6.61 4.52
N GLY A 79 28.18 -5.35 4.91
CA GLY A 79 28.94 -4.72 6.00
C GLY A 79 30.31 -4.20 5.58
N ASP A 80 30.58 -4.06 4.29
CA ASP A 80 31.77 -3.36 3.78
C ASP A 80 31.59 -1.84 3.97
N ASP A 81 32.63 -1.18 4.45
CA ASP A 81 32.62 0.26 4.68
C ASP A 81 33.39 1.04 3.60
N VAL A 82 34.21 0.37 2.78
CA VAL A 82 35.10 1.01 1.81
C VAL A 82 34.34 1.47 0.56
N LEU A 83 33.66 0.54 -0.10
CA LEU A 83 32.95 0.86 -1.36
C LEU A 83 31.82 1.88 -1.18
N PRO A 84 30.98 1.81 -0.12
CA PRO A 84 30.00 2.86 0.16
C PRO A 84 30.65 4.23 0.38
N ALA A 85 31.74 4.31 1.14
CA ALA A 85 32.43 5.57 1.38
C ALA A 85 33.03 6.16 0.09
N GLN A 86 33.66 5.34 -0.74
CA GLN A 86 34.21 5.76 -2.03
C GLN A 86 33.13 6.26 -2.98
N PHE A 87 32.02 5.54 -3.08
CA PHE A 87 30.88 5.98 -3.90
C PHE A 87 30.36 7.34 -3.44
N LEU A 88 30.13 7.51 -2.15
CA LEU A 88 29.58 8.76 -1.59
C LEU A 88 30.54 9.96 -1.71
N ALA A 89 31.86 9.71 -1.76
CA ALA A 89 32.86 10.76 -1.96
C ALA A 89 32.91 11.25 -3.42
N GLN A 90 32.51 10.41 -4.39
CA GLN A 90 32.61 10.71 -5.82
C GLN A 90 31.28 11.17 -6.46
N GLN A 91 30.15 10.92 -5.80
CA GLN A 91 28.84 11.15 -6.37
C GLN A 91 28.14 12.38 -5.77
N PRO A 92 27.42 13.15 -6.58
CA PRO A 92 26.61 14.28 -6.09
C PRO A 92 25.43 13.79 -5.24
N ALA A 93 24.79 14.71 -4.56
CA ALA A 93 23.53 14.44 -3.84
C ALA A 93 22.45 13.97 -4.82
N SER A 94 21.90 12.77 -4.59
CA SER A 94 20.97 12.07 -5.47
C SER A 94 20.17 11.03 -4.70
N ALA A 95 19.19 10.41 -5.33
CA ALA A 95 18.49 9.27 -4.75
C ALA A 95 19.44 8.09 -4.47
N MET A 96 20.41 7.83 -5.36
CA MET A 96 21.44 6.81 -5.14
C MET A 96 22.27 7.09 -3.90
N SER A 97 22.77 8.32 -3.74
CA SER A 97 23.60 8.70 -2.58
C SER A 97 22.83 8.53 -1.27
N ASN A 98 21.57 8.97 -1.21
CA ASN A 98 20.73 8.82 -0.01
C ASN A 98 20.43 7.35 0.31
N SER A 99 20.18 6.54 -0.71
CA SER A 99 19.92 5.10 -0.55
C SER A 99 21.15 4.37 0.03
N ILE A 100 22.33 4.60 -0.56
CA ILE A 100 23.60 4.01 -0.05
C ILE A 100 23.85 4.45 1.40
N ARG A 101 23.69 5.75 1.70
CA ARG A 101 23.94 6.27 3.04
C ARG A 101 22.99 5.68 4.07
N ASN A 102 21.70 5.52 3.79
CA ASN A 102 20.77 4.83 4.68
C ASN A 102 21.18 3.37 4.95
N ILE A 103 21.41 2.58 3.91
CA ILE A 103 21.80 1.18 4.04
C ILE A 103 23.10 1.03 4.83
N TRP A 104 24.09 1.86 4.52
CA TRP A 104 25.37 1.85 5.23
C TRP A 104 25.21 2.24 6.69
N LEU A 105 24.44 3.29 6.99
CA LEU A 105 24.12 3.71 8.36
C LEU A 105 23.44 2.58 9.15
N GLN A 106 22.48 1.88 8.56
CA GLN A 106 21.82 0.75 9.22
C GLN A 106 22.83 -0.35 9.57
N GLN A 107 23.79 -0.65 8.70
CA GLN A 107 24.84 -1.63 8.98
C GLN A 107 25.85 -1.15 10.01
N LEU A 108 26.22 0.14 9.99
CA LEU A 108 27.06 0.75 11.01
C LEU A 108 26.40 0.71 12.39
N GLY A 109 25.11 1.07 12.46
CA GLY A 109 24.30 1.00 13.68
C GLY A 109 24.16 -0.42 14.22
N LYS A 110 23.91 -1.41 13.34
CA LYS A 110 23.86 -2.82 13.71
C LYS A 110 25.15 -3.31 14.36
N ARG A 111 26.30 -2.84 13.88
CA ARG A 111 27.65 -3.19 14.35
C ARG A 111 28.17 -2.28 15.47
N GLY A 112 27.42 -1.25 15.86
CA GLY A 112 27.82 -0.30 16.91
C GLY A 112 28.97 0.65 16.51
N LYS A 113 29.19 0.89 15.21
CA LYS A 113 30.24 1.78 14.71
C LYS A 113 29.80 3.26 14.79
N TRP A 114 29.53 3.74 15.98
CA TRP A 114 28.84 5.00 16.24
C TRP A 114 29.59 6.24 15.76
N GLN A 115 30.93 6.26 15.78
CA GLN A 115 31.71 7.40 15.31
C GLN A 115 31.50 7.66 13.81
N VAL A 116 31.64 6.63 12.98
CA VAL A 116 31.41 6.74 11.54
C VAL A 116 29.92 7.00 11.27
N PHE A 117 29.03 6.34 12.03
CA PHE A 117 27.59 6.56 11.94
C PHE A 117 27.25 8.04 12.13
N SER A 118 27.74 8.67 13.20
CA SER A 118 27.46 10.09 13.51
C SER A 118 27.85 11.01 12.37
N GLN A 119 29.08 10.83 11.83
CA GLN A 119 29.57 11.60 10.69
C GLN A 119 28.68 11.47 9.45
N GLN A 120 28.30 10.26 9.10
CA GLN A 120 27.49 9.99 7.92
C GLN A 120 26.01 10.37 8.10
N TYR A 121 25.49 10.26 9.32
CA TYR A 121 24.11 10.66 9.63
C TYR A 121 23.91 12.17 9.47
N ALA A 122 24.90 12.98 9.84
CA ALA A 122 24.87 14.42 9.64
C ALA A 122 24.79 14.83 8.15
N LEU A 123 25.34 14.02 7.25
CA LEU A 123 25.33 14.25 5.80
C LEU A 123 24.08 13.71 5.08
N LEU A 124 23.23 12.96 5.78
CA LEU A 124 21.98 12.45 5.20
C LEU A 124 20.88 13.50 5.30
N ASP A 125 20.29 13.87 4.17
CA ASP A 125 19.14 14.77 4.13
C ASP A 125 18.03 14.23 5.06
N LYS A 126 17.53 15.11 5.93
CA LYS A 126 16.52 14.76 6.95
C LYS A 126 15.28 14.10 6.35
N ASN A 127 14.85 14.55 5.17
CA ASN A 127 13.67 14.02 4.47
C ASN A 127 13.87 12.59 3.92
N PHE A 128 15.12 12.11 3.88
CA PHE A 128 15.47 10.77 3.40
C PHE A 128 15.93 9.82 4.50
N ARG A 129 15.89 10.25 5.77
CA ARG A 129 16.21 9.38 6.91
C ARG A 129 15.14 8.32 7.08
N GLU A 130 15.50 7.07 6.77
CA GLU A 130 14.60 5.93 6.96
C GLU A 130 14.37 5.64 8.44
N GLN A 131 13.25 5.03 8.78
CA GLN A 131 12.84 4.74 10.15
C GLN A 131 13.93 4.00 10.93
N GLU A 132 14.52 2.95 10.38
CA GLU A 132 15.56 2.16 11.05
C GLU A 132 16.84 2.99 11.28
N THR A 133 17.20 3.86 10.34
CA THR A 133 18.34 4.79 10.47
C THR A 133 18.11 5.78 11.61
N ARG A 134 16.89 6.32 11.77
CA ARG A 134 16.51 7.18 12.90
C ARG A 134 16.56 6.43 14.23
N CYS A 135 16.10 5.18 14.26
CA CYS A 135 16.17 4.33 15.45
C CYS A 135 17.63 4.09 15.91
N TYR A 136 18.55 3.83 14.98
CA TYR A 136 19.97 3.71 15.31
C TYR A 136 20.59 5.03 15.76
N ALA A 137 20.16 6.17 15.19
CA ALA A 137 20.62 7.49 15.66
C ALA A 137 20.20 7.76 17.11
N ALA A 138 18.98 7.36 17.49
CA ALA A 138 18.50 7.46 18.86
C ALA A 138 19.27 6.53 19.82
N LEU A 139 19.55 5.28 19.41
CA LEU A 139 20.38 4.34 20.17
C LEU A 139 21.79 4.87 20.40
N ALA A 140 22.34 5.61 19.43
CA ALA A 140 23.65 6.24 19.54
C ALA A 140 23.65 7.53 20.38
N GLY A 141 22.49 8.02 20.81
CA GLY A 141 22.36 9.31 21.53
C GLY A 141 22.60 10.53 20.64
N ILE A 142 22.52 10.39 19.31
CA ILE A 142 22.73 11.47 18.34
C ILE A 142 21.43 12.24 18.10
N ASP A 143 20.31 11.57 18.13
CA ASP A 143 18.98 12.12 17.90
C ASP A 143 18.05 11.64 19.04
N ASN A 144 17.10 12.49 19.46
CA ASN A 144 16.09 12.13 20.45
C ASN A 144 14.71 12.38 19.86
N ASP A 145 14.23 11.44 19.08
CA ASP A 145 12.98 11.52 18.35
C ASP A 145 11.83 10.96 19.19
N SER A 146 11.33 11.77 20.13
CA SER A 146 10.25 11.40 21.04
C SER A 146 8.96 10.99 20.30
N ASP A 147 8.64 11.66 19.19
CA ASP A 147 7.44 11.39 18.40
C ASP A 147 7.55 10.02 17.70
N LEU A 148 8.74 9.72 17.16
CA LEU A 148 8.99 8.39 16.61
C LEU A 148 8.89 7.32 17.70
N LEU A 149 9.50 7.54 18.87
CA LEU A 149 9.43 6.57 19.98
C LEU A 149 7.98 6.31 20.42
N ALA A 150 7.17 7.35 20.56
CA ALA A 150 5.76 7.23 20.86
C ALA A 150 5.02 6.42 19.79
N SER A 151 5.27 6.71 18.51
CA SER A 151 4.72 5.96 17.37
C SER A 151 5.11 4.48 17.41
N LEU A 152 6.40 4.16 17.64
CA LEU A 152 6.90 2.79 17.73
C LEU A 152 6.24 1.99 18.86
N SER A 153 6.00 2.62 20.00
CA SER A 153 5.34 1.98 21.15
C SER A 153 3.89 1.60 20.84
N MET A 154 3.25 2.30 19.90
CA MET A 154 1.88 2.06 19.46
C MET A 154 1.79 1.16 18.21
N GLU A 155 2.93 0.81 17.60
CA GLU A 155 2.99 0.02 16.38
C GLU A 155 2.39 -1.38 16.59
N THR A 156 1.61 -1.85 15.63
CA THR A 156 0.94 -3.15 15.67
C THR A 156 1.57 -4.17 14.72
N GLY A 157 2.41 -3.71 13.79
CA GLY A 157 3.14 -4.52 12.81
C GLY A 157 4.57 -4.88 13.24
N ASN A 158 5.35 -5.40 12.30
CA ASN A 158 6.76 -5.69 12.51
C ASN A 158 7.59 -4.40 12.49
N LEU A 159 8.55 -4.31 13.39
CA LEU A 159 9.54 -3.24 13.41
C LEU A 159 10.91 -3.74 12.92
N PRO A 160 11.70 -2.87 12.27
CA PRO A 160 13.10 -3.12 12.00
C PRO A 160 13.90 -3.39 13.28
N GLN A 161 15.03 -4.10 13.14
CA GLN A 161 15.85 -4.51 14.28
C GLN A 161 16.32 -3.33 15.15
N GLY A 162 16.77 -2.25 14.52
CA GLY A 162 17.22 -1.04 15.23
C GLY A 162 16.11 -0.43 16.08
N CYS A 163 14.89 -0.42 15.58
CA CYS A 163 13.72 0.13 16.27
C CYS A 163 13.26 -0.77 17.44
N ASN A 164 13.29 -2.10 17.28
CA ASN A 164 13.05 -3.00 18.41
C ASN A 164 14.06 -2.78 19.54
N ARG A 165 15.37 -2.71 19.22
CA ARG A 165 16.43 -2.45 20.21
C ARG A 165 16.27 -1.10 20.91
N TRP A 166 15.88 -0.06 20.17
CA TRP A 166 15.63 1.24 20.80
C TRP A 166 14.41 1.20 21.72
N LEU A 167 13.34 0.55 21.30
CA LEU A 167 12.14 0.39 22.12
C LEU A 167 12.42 -0.41 23.42
N GLU A 168 13.23 -1.49 23.35
CA GLU A 168 13.69 -2.27 24.51
C GLU A 168 14.52 -1.38 25.46
N GLN A 169 15.45 -0.58 24.94
CA GLN A 169 16.24 0.36 25.75
C GLN A 169 15.35 1.43 26.39
N ALA A 170 14.38 1.97 25.64
CA ALA A 170 13.45 2.98 26.14
C ALA A 170 12.53 2.42 27.24
N ALA A 171 12.11 1.15 27.11
CA ALA A 171 11.35 0.45 28.16
C ALA A 171 12.16 0.29 29.45
N THR A 172 13.42 -0.15 29.33
CA THR A 172 14.33 -0.26 30.49
C THR A 172 14.57 1.08 31.18
N ARG A 173 14.60 2.18 30.42
CA ARG A 173 14.78 3.53 30.93
C ARG A 173 13.46 4.23 31.33
N GLN A 174 12.34 3.53 31.28
CA GLN A 174 10.99 4.07 31.57
C GLN A 174 10.62 5.29 30.70
N GLN A 175 11.12 5.36 29.47
CA GLN A 175 10.83 6.41 28.50
C GLN A 175 9.51 6.15 27.72
N ILE A 176 8.95 4.96 27.85
CA ILE A 176 7.62 4.59 27.36
C ILE A 176 6.75 4.16 28.54
N SER A 177 5.44 4.38 28.44
CA SER A 177 4.53 3.91 29.48
C SER A 177 4.48 2.39 29.52
N ALA A 178 4.33 1.80 30.72
CA ALA A 178 4.14 0.36 30.89
C ALA A 178 2.93 -0.13 30.08
N GLN A 179 1.84 0.64 30.03
CA GLN A 179 0.64 0.30 29.26
C GLN A 179 0.95 0.12 27.76
N ASN A 180 1.66 1.07 27.14
CA ASN A 180 2.06 0.99 25.74
C ASN A 180 3.04 -0.17 25.51
N GLY A 181 3.99 -0.35 26.41
CA GLY A 181 4.95 -1.46 26.34
C GLY A 181 4.25 -2.83 26.35
N TRP A 182 3.33 -3.06 27.29
CA TRP A 182 2.58 -4.32 27.38
C TRP A 182 1.59 -4.50 26.22
N ARG A 183 0.96 -3.42 25.76
CA ARG A 183 0.17 -3.44 24.52
C ARG A 183 1.03 -3.92 23.36
N ARG A 184 2.24 -3.40 23.20
CA ARG A 184 3.18 -3.82 22.17
C ARG A 184 3.57 -5.30 22.32
N VAL A 185 3.83 -5.80 23.51
CA VAL A 185 4.10 -7.24 23.77
C VAL A 185 2.94 -8.10 23.26
N ARG A 186 1.68 -7.73 23.53
CA ARG A 186 0.49 -8.45 23.03
C ARG A 186 0.45 -8.50 21.50
N TYR A 187 0.73 -7.39 20.81
CA TYR A 187 0.79 -7.38 19.34
C TYR A 187 1.91 -8.26 18.80
N LEU A 188 3.09 -8.22 19.42
CA LEU A 188 4.21 -9.10 19.03
C LEU A 188 3.84 -10.59 19.21
N LEU A 189 3.17 -10.94 20.28
CA LEU A 189 2.64 -12.30 20.50
C LEU A 189 1.59 -12.67 19.45
N ALA A 190 0.65 -11.79 19.16
CA ALA A 190 -0.36 -12.02 18.12
C ALA A 190 0.22 -12.18 16.70
N LEU A 191 1.38 -11.56 16.43
CA LEU A 191 2.16 -11.71 15.21
C LEU A 191 3.09 -12.94 15.20
N ASN A 192 3.13 -13.72 16.29
CA ASN A 192 4.09 -14.81 16.49
C ASN A 192 5.57 -14.35 16.55
N GLN A 193 5.80 -13.07 16.90
CA GLN A 193 7.14 -12.49 17.10
C GLN A 193 7.62 -12.74 18.54
N VAL A 194 7.68 -14.01 18.94
CA VAL A 194 7.89 -14.42 20.33
C VAL A 194 9.22 -13.92 20.89
N SER A 195 10.31 -13.93 20.11
CA SER A 195 11.62 -13.45 20.57
C SER A 195 11.60 -11.95 20.91
N ASN A 196 11.01 -11.12 20.04
CA ASN A 196 10.87 -9.69 20.30
C ASN A 196 9.92 -9.42 21.49
N ALA A 197 8.86 -10.20 21.63
CA ALA A 197 7.96 -10.10 22.78
C ALA A 197 8.69 -10.43 24.10
N ARG A 198 9.55 -11.46 24.13
CA ARG A 198 10.37 -11.83 25.31
C ARG A 198 11.34 -10.71 25.68
N ASN A 199 12.06 -10.16 24.71
CA ASN A 199 13.02 -9.08 24.95
C ASN A 199 12.33 -7.85 25.55
N LEU A 200 11.21 -7.45 24.97
CA LEU A 200 10.47 -6.28 25.45
C LEU A 200 9.84 -6.52 26.83
N ALA A 201 9.26 -7.72 27.08
CA ALA A 201 8.72 -8.08 28.38
C ALA A 201 9.79 -8.11 29.49
N GLN A 202 10.99 -8.59 29.17
CA GLN A 202 12.15 -8.52 30.08
C GLN A 202 12.55 -7.07 30.35
N ALA A 203 12.60 -6.22 29.34
CA ALA A 203 12.91 -4.78 29.47
C ALA A 203 11.85 -4.04 30.32
N LEU A 204 10.60 -4.50 30.31
CA LEU A 204 9.51 -4.01 31.16
C LEU A 204 9.51 -4.56 32.59
N GLY A 205 10.47 -5.46 32.93
CA GLY A 205 10.64 -5.98 34.27
C GLY A 205 9.74 -7.18 34.65
N SER A 206 9.01 -7.77 33.70
CA SER A 206 8.22 -9.00 33.95
C SER A 206 8.38 -9.99 32.78
N PRO A 207 9.43 -10.82 32.78
CA PRO A 207 9.74 -11.74 31.70
C PRO A 207 8.60 -12.71 31.39
N LEU A 208 8.45 -13.07 30.12
CA LEU A 208 7.56 -14.16 29.70
C LEU A 208 8.15 -15.50 30.14
N PRO A 209 7.35 -16.45 30.65
CA PRO A 209 7.81 -17.79 30.98
C PRO A 209 8.27 -18.56 29.73
N ASP A 210 9.11 -19.58 29.92
CA ASP A 210 9.64 -20.38 28.80
C ASP A 210 8.52 -21.07 28.00
N SER A 211 7.52 -21.60 28.68
CA SER A 211 6.34 -22.19 28.05
C SER A 211 5.21 -21.18 27.97
N LEU A 212 4.87 -20.77 26.74
CA LEU A 212 3.72 -19.92 26.48
C LEU A 212 2.42 -20.73 26.50
N GLY A 213 1.34 -20.15 27.06
CA GLY A 213 0.03 -20.78 27.13
C GLY A 213 -0.19 -21.65 28.36
N SER A 214 0.79 -21.76 29.28
CA SER A 214 0.63 -22.48 30.56
C SER A 214 0.15 -21.53 31.67
N ARG A 215 -0.58 -22.08 32.64
CA ARG A 215 -1.00 -21.37 33.86
C ARG A 215 0.18 -21.33 34.86
N THR A 216 1.09 -20.41 34.69
CA THR A 216 2.26 -20.26 35.56
C THR A 216 2.33 -18.84 36.12
N GLY A 217 1.88 -18.66 37.36
CA GLY A 217 2.07 -17.44 38.14
C GLY A 217 1.12 -16.28 37.81
N GLY A 218 1.12 -15.26 38.67
CA GLY A 218 0.28 -14.06 38.56
C GLY A 218 0.99 -12.82 38.04
N SER A 219 2.24 -12.93 37.57
CA SER A 219 2.96 -11.78 37.02
C SER A 219 2.39 -11.35 35.68
N GLN A 220 2.61 -10.07 35.31
CA GLN A 220 2.15 -9.53 34.01
C GLN A 220 2.64 -10.40 32.84
N GLY A 221 3.92 -10.77 32.83
CA GLY A 221 4.47 -11.64 31.78
C GLY A 221 3.81 -13.02 31.73
N ALA A 222 3.46 -13.62 32.88
CA ALA A 222 2.74 -14.88 32.92
C ALA A 222 1.29 -14.78 32.39
N GLN A 223 0.61 -13.68 32.69
CA GLN A 223 -0.72 -13.40 32.15
C GLN A 223 -0.71 -13.20 30.61
N GLU A 224 0.29 -12.47 30.09
CA GLU A 224 0.45 -12.30 28.64
C GLU A 224 0.75 -13.66 27.96
N ALA A 225 1.56 -14.50 28.59
CA ALA A 225 1.83 -15.86 28.10
C ALA A 225 0.59 -16.76 28.13
N LEU A 226 -0.27 -16.60 29.13
CA LEU A 226 -1.55 -17.29 29.19
C LEU A 226 -2.49 -16.84 28.07
N LEU A 227 -2.59 -15.53 27.81
CA LEU A 227 -3.38 -14.98 26.73
C LEU A 227 -2.92 -15.47 25.34
N TYR A 228 -1.62 -15.75 25.16
CA TYR A 228 -1.06 -16.22 23.90
C TYR A 228 -1.74 -17.48 23.37
N GLN A 229 -2.23 -18.39 24.23
CA GLN A 229 -2.95 -19.59 23.77
C GLN A 229 -4.20 -19.27 22.93
N VAL A 230 -4.78 -18.08 23.11
CA VAL A 230 -5.96 -17.63 22.37
C VAL A 230 -5.58 -16.80 21.14
N ILE A 231 -4.67 -15.81 21.34
CA ILE A 231 -4.40 -14.77 20.34
C ILE A 231 -3.42 -15.19 19.26
N ASN A 232 -2.69 -16.30 19.45
CA ASN A 232 -1.74 -16.75 18.43
C ASN A 232 -2.45 -17.08 17.10
N LYS A 233 -1.69 -16.99 16.01
CA LYS A 233 -2.21 -17.12 14.65
C LYS A 233 -2.96 -18.42 14.38
N GLU A 234 -2.58 -19.49 15.05
CA GLU A 234 -3.16 -20.83 14.83
C GLU A 234 -4.50 -21.03 15.54
N ASN A 235 -4.73 -20.33 16.64
CA ASN A 235 -5.87 -20.55 17.52
C ASN A 235 -6.97 -19.51 17.37
N ARG A 236 -6.64 -18.24 17.19
CA ARG A 236 -7.62 -17.13 17.21
C ARG A 236 -8.79 -17.27 16.21
N GLY A 237 -8.61 -18.03 15.14
CA GLY A 237 -9.66 -18.31 14.15
C GLY A 237 -10.54 -19.53 14.49
N LYS A 238 -10.18 -20.34 15.49
CA LYS A 238 -10.91 -21.56 15.86
C LYS A 238 -12.18 -21.23 16.63
N ASP A 239 -13.19 -22.07 16.49
CA ASP A 239 -14.45 -21.91 17.21
C ASP A 239 -14.28 -22.04 18.74
N SER A 240 -13.31 -22.83 19.21
CA SER A 240 -12.99 -23.00 20.64
C SER A 240 -12.31 -21.78 21.27
N ALA A 241 -11.74 -20.85 20.48
CA ALA A 241 -10.94 -19.76 21.02
C ALA A 241 -11.72 -18.84 21.97
N ALA A 242 -12.99 -18.56 21.66
CA ALA A 242 -13.87 -17.77 22.51
C ALA A 242 -14.15 -18.42 23.86
N ALA A 243 -14.43 -19.73 23.86
CA ALA A 243 -14.64 -20.49 25.11
C ALA A 243 -13.35 -20.53 25.95
N THR A 244 -12.20 -20.72 25.29
CA THR A 244 -10.90 -20.68 25.98
C THR A 244 -10.66 -19.30 26.61
N LEU A 245 -10.92 -18.21 25.89
CA LEU A 245 -10.78 -16.85 26.43
C LEU A 245 -11.69 -16.63 27.66
N GLN A 246 -12.93 -17.10 27.62
CA GLN A 246 -13.85 -17.01 28.75
C GLN A 246 -13.33 -17.79 29.98
N GLN A 247 -12.78 -19.00 29.77
CA GLN A 247 -12.24 -19.81 30.86
C GLN A 247 -11.03 -19.17 31.56
N ILE A 248 -10.16 -18.48 30.80
CA ILE A 248 -8.96 -17.86 31.38
C ILE A 248 -9.16 -16.40 31.80
N SER A 249 -10.30 -15.79 31.49
CA SER A 249 -10.57 -14.35 31.74
C SER A 249 -10.41 -13.97 33.20
N ALA A 250 -10.77 -14.83 34.15
CA ALA A 250 -10.59 -14.56 35.58
C ALA A 250 -9.11 -14.46 36.02
N SER A 251 -8.17 -14.95 35.20
CA SER A 251 -6.73 -14.84 35.43
C SER A 251 -6.07 -13.71 34.65
N LEU A 252 -6.84 -12.94 33.90
CA LEU A 252 -6.38 -11.84 33.03
C LEU A 252 -6.94 -10.50 33.51
N THR A 253 -6.27 -9.42 33.13
CA THR A 253 -6.84 -8.07 33.32
C THR A 253 -7.95 -7.81 32.29
N THR A 254 -8.74 -6.78 32.55
CA THR A 254 -9.77 -6.29 31.60
C THR A 254 -9.16 -5.94 30.25
N GLU A 255 -8.01 -5.25 30.24
CA GLU A 255 -7.25 -4.90 29.01
C GLU A 255 -6.84 -6.14 28.21
N GLN A 256 -6.30 -7.15 28.89
CA GLN A 256 -5.87 -8.40 28.26
C GLN A 256 -7.04 -9.19 27.68
N THR A 257 -8.13 -9.29 28.44
CA THR A 257 -9.36 -9.94 27.99
C THR A 257 -9.97 -9.20 26.81
N GLY A 258 -10.06 -7.86 26.89
CA GLY A 258 -10.55 -6.99 25.82
C GLY A 258 -9.71 -7.07 24.55
N PHE A 259 -8.37 -7.16 24.66
CA PHE A 259 -7.48 -7.42 23.54
C PHE A 259 -7.74 -8.81 22.92
N GLY A 260 -7.95 -9.82 23.74
CA GLY A 260 -8.32 -11.16 23.27
C GLY A 260 -9.57 -11.12 22.40
N TRP A 261 -10.64 -10.49 22.87
CA TRP A 261 -11.87 -10.33 22.09
C TRP A 261 -11.66 -9.58 20.79
N ALA A 262 -10.83 -8.50 20.78
CA ALA A 262 -10.50 -7.77 19.58
C ALA A 262 -9.78 -8.65 18.53
N GLN A 263 -8.85 -9.50 18.96
CA GLN A 263 -8.15 -10.45 18.08
C GLN A 263 -9.09 -11.52 17.49
N LEU A 264 -10.01 -12.03 18.30
CA LEU A 264 -11.03 -12.97 17.82
C LEU A 264 -12.00 -12.29 16.83
N GLY A 265 -12.40 -11.05 17.12
CA GLY A 265 -13.22 -10.22 16.22
C GLY A 265 -12.56 -10.03 14.86
N LEU A 266 -11.28 -9.66 14.87
CA LEU A 266 -10.48 -9.50 13.65
C LEU A 266 -10.39 -10.80 12.83
N ALA A 267 -10.15 -11.93 13.48
CA ALA A 267 -10.07 -13.22 12.82
C ALA A 267 -11.40 -13.63 12.15
N GLN A 268 -12.54 -13.39 12.81
CA GLN A 268 -13.86 -13.66 12.24
C GLN A 268 -14.21 -12.67 11.10
N ALA A 269 -13.80 -11.42 11.22
CA ALA A 269 -13.99 -10.43 10.17
C ALA A 269 -13.24 -10.80 8.88
N TYR A 270 -12.00 -11.25 8.96
CA TYR A 270 -11.24 -11.77 7.81
C TYR A 270 -11.87 -13.01 7.17
N ASN A 271 -12.56 -13.82 7.96
CA ASN A 271 -13.33 -14.97 7.48
C ASN A 271 -14.72 -14.56 6.93
N LEU A 272 -15.05 -13.26 6.94
CA LEU A 272 -16.34 -12.69 6.54
C LEU A 272 -17.53 -13.17 7.39
N ASN A 273 -17.28 -13.67 8.58
CA ASN A 273 -18.29 -13.99 9.59
C ASN A 273 -18.72 -12.72 10.34
N ALA A 274 -19.29 -11.76 9.61
CA ALA A 274 -19.51 -10.40 10.09
C ALA A 274 -20.31 -10.32 11.39
N ALA A 275 -21.37 -11.10 11.54
CA ALA A 275 -22.19 -11.13 12.76
C ALA A 275 -21.38 -11.59 13.99
N LYS A 276 -20.57 -12.65 13.81
CA LYS A 276 -19.70 -13.17 14.88
C LYS A 276 -18.58 -12.21 15.22
N ALA A 277 -18.01 -11.54 14.19
CA ALA A 277 -17.02 -10.50 14.37
C ALA A 277 -17.56 -9.33 15.21
N LEU A 278 -18.76 -8.83 14.89
CA LEU A 278 -19.41 -7.77 15.66
C LEU A 278 -19.59 -8.16 17.12
N ASN A 279 -20.09 -9.37 17.39
CA ASN A 279 -20.29 -9.86 18.77
C ASN A 279 -18.98 -9.87 19.57
N TYR A 280 -17.85 -10.20 18.92
CA TYR A 280 -16.55 -10.21 19.59
C TYR A 280 -15.97 -8.81 19.77
N PHE A 281 -16.09 -7.96 18.75
CA PHE A 281 -15.66 -6.56 18.87
C PHE A 281 -16.47 -5.76 19.91
N ASP A 282 -17.75 -6.10 20.12
CA ASP A 282 -18.59 -5.48 21.16
C ASP A 282 -18.08 -5.76 22.59
N ARG A 283 -17.26 -6.83 22.76
CA ARG A 283 -16.62 -7.19 24.02
C ARG A 283 -15.18 -6.70 24.13
N ALA A 284 -14.64 -6.11 23.07
CA ALA A 284 -13.27 -5.64 23.03
C ALA A 284 -13.08 -4.38 23.86
N ASP A 285 -11.88 -4.21 24.39
CA ASP A 285 -11.45 -2.94 24.94
C ASP A 285 -10.99 -2.02 23.80
N SER A 286 -11.69 -0.94 23.60
CA SER A 286 -11.43 0.05 22.54
C SER A 286 -10.01 0.63 22.59
N ALA A 287 -9.43 0.81 23.77
CA ALA A 287 -8.05 1.29 23.96
C ALA A 287 -7.00 0.31 23.48
N GLN A 288 -7.34 -0.97 23.39
CA GLN A 288 -6.44 -2.03 22.91
C GLN A 288 -6.55 -2.27 21.40
N MET A 289 -7.57 -1.71 20.74
CA MET A 289 -7.80 -1.95 19.31
C MET A 289 -6.80 -1.17 18.44
N SER A 290 -6.31 -1.84 17.39
CA SER A 290 -5.57 -1.18 16.30
C SER A 290 -6.51 -0.46 15.33
N ASN A 291 -5.94 0.40 14.48
CA ASN A 291 -6.71 0.97 13.37
C ASN A 291 -7.33 -0.12 12.49
N GLU A 292 -6.59 -1.19 12.20
CA GLU A 292 -7.08 -2.33 11.43
C GLU A 292 -8.30 -3.01 12.09
N MET A 293 -8.29 -3.18 13.41
CA MET A 293 -9.42 -3.73 14.16
C MET A 293 -10.66 -2.83 14.10
N TRP A 294 -10.47 -1.53 14.27
CA TRP A 294 -11.53 -0.55 14.11
C TRP A 294 -12.13 -0.57 12.69
N GLU A 295 -11.29 -0.62 11.68
CA GLU A 295 -11.72 -0.73 10.29
C GLU A 295 -12.51 -2.00 10.02
N TRP A 296 -12.06 -3.15 10.52
CA TRP A 296 -12.78 -4.41 10.34
C TRP A 296 -14.05 -4.51 11.19
N TYR A 297 -14.10 -3.84 12.32
CA TYR A 297 -15.33 -3.68 13.08
C TYR A 297 -16.38 -2.91 12.25
N ALA A 298 -15.98 -1.78 11.65
CA ALA A 298 -16.84 -1.00 10.76
C ALA A 298 -17.22 -1.78 9.49
N ARG A 299 -16.26 -2.47 8.83
CA ARG A 299 -16.53 -3.32 7.64
C ARG A 299 -17.52 -4.43 7.96
N SER A 300 -17.47 -5.00 9.15
CA SER A 300 -18.43 -6.03 9.58
C SER A 300 -19.86 -5.46 9.70
N ALA A 301 -20.02 -4.30 10.28
CA ALA A 301 -21.31 -3.61 10.35
C ALA A 301 -21.81 -3.18 8.95
N LEU A 302 -20.90 -2.67 8.11
CA LEU A 302 -21.18 -2.28 6.72
C LEU A 302 -21.68 -3.47 5.89
N ARG A 303 -21.00 -4.60 5.98
CA ARG A 303 -21.38 -5.81 5.23
C ARG A 303 -22.77 -6.32 5.58
N LEU A 304 -23.20 -6.11 6.82
CA LEU A 304 -24.56 -6.43 7.29
C LEU A 304 -25.54 -5.26 7.14
N GLN A 305 -25.09 -4.14 6.56
CA GLN A 305 -25.88 -2.92 6.37
C GLN A 305 -26.53 -2.40 7.68
N GLN A 306 -25.84 -2.60 8.82
CA GLN A 306 -26.28 -2.11 10.13
C GLN A 306 -25.89 -0.63 10.30
N TRP A 307 -26.61 0.26 9.63
CA TRP A 307 -26.25 1.67 9.46
C TRP A 307 -26.09 2.43 10.78
N GLN A 308 -26.98 2.20 11.75
CA GLN A 308 -26.87 2.83 13.07
C GLN A 308 -25.59 2.36 13.79
N LYS A 309 -25.31 1.05 13.78
CA LYS A 309 -24.11 0.50 14.39
C LYS A 309 -22.86 1.00 13.69
N LEU A 310 -22.86 1.04 12.36
CA LEU A 310 -21.74 1.55 11.54
C LEU A 310 -21.43 3.00 11.90
N SER A 311 -22.44 3.88 11.95
CA SER A 311 -22.23 5.30 12.33
C SER A 311 -21.65 5.44 13.73
N ASN A 312 -22.13 4.66 14.70
CA ASN A 312 -21.60 4.66 16.06
C ASN A 312 -20.15 4.19 16.11
N ILE A 313 -19.81 3.11 15.41
CA ILE A 313 -18.43 2.61 15.33
C ILE A 313 -17.50 3.67 14.73
N ILE A 314 -17.87 4.26 13.58
CA ILE A 314 -17.04 5.29 12.92
C ILE A 314 -16.81 6.48 13.86
N ARG A 315 -17.83 6.95 14.56
CA ARG A 315 -17.72 8.07 15.51
C ARG A 315 -16.86 7.74 16.73
N SER A 316 -16.70 6.46 17.06
CA SER A 316 -15.86 5.98 18.17
C SER A 316 -14.42 5.68 17.75
N MET A 317 -14.10 5.70 16.45
CA MET A 317 -12.73 5.50 15.96
C MET A 317 -11.77 6.58 16.47
N PRO A 318 -10.46 6.30 16.55
CA PRO A 318 -9.45 7.35 16.72
C PRO A 318 -9.63 8.46 15.67
N GLN A 319 -9.49 9.72 16.08
CA GLN A 319 -9.81 10.88 15.23
C GLN A 319 -9.14 10.84 13.85
N ALA A 320 -7.85 10.50 13.81
CA ALA A 320 -7.10 10.40 12.54
C ALA A 320 -7.69 9.34 11.59
N LEU A 321 -8.18 8.23 12.14
CA LEU A 321 -8.84 7.19 11.36
C LEU A 321 -10.24 7.63 10.89
N GLN A 322 -11.02 8.20 11.80
CA GLN A 322 -12.35 8.72 11.50
C GLN A 322 -12.32 9.74 10.35
N GLN A 323 -11.29 10.59 10.29
CA GLN A 323 -11.11 11.61 9.26
C GLN A 323 -10.69 11.07 7.90
N GLN A 324 -10.38 9.80 7.74
CA GLN A 324 -10.06 9.22 6.43
C GLN A 324 -11.28 9.30 5.50
N VAL A 325 -11.01 9.55 4.21
CA VAL A 325 -12.04 9.72 3.18
C VAL A 325 -13.00 8.52 3.10
N THR A 326 -12.49 7.31 3.32
CA THR A 326 -13.26 6.06 3.39
C THR A 326 -14.35 6.14 4.46
N TRP A 327 -13.96 6.50 5.69
CA TRP A 327 -14.88 6.47 6.82
C TRP A 327 -15.81 7.67 6.84
N GLN A 328 -15.39 8.81 6.31
CA GLN A 328 -16.26 9.96 6.08
C GLN A 328 -17.37 9.64 5.07
N TYR A 329 -17.03 8.97 3.96
CA TYR A 329 -18.05 8.52 2.99
C TYR A 329 -19.06 7.57 3.61
N TRP A 330 -18.61 6.55 4.34
CA TRP A 330 -19.51 5.57 4.96
C TRP A 330 -20.29 6.14 6.11
N LEU A 331 -19.78 7.14 6.83
CA LEU A 331 -20.55 7.90 7.83
C LEU A 331 -21.71 8.68 7.16
N ALA A 332 -21.42 9.39 6.08
CA ALA A 332 -22.44 10.10 5.31
C ALA A 332 -23.50 9.15 4.75
N ARG A 333 -23.09 7.98 4.23
CA ARG A 333 -24.02 6.93 3.78
C ARG A 333 -24.89 6.40 4.93
N SER A 334 -24.32 6.21 6.10
CA SER A 334 -25.07 5.80 7.28
C SER A 334 -26.11 6.83 7.68
N TYR A 335 -25.75 8.11 7.73
CA TYR A 335 -26.69 9.19 8.02
C TYR A 335 -27.82 9.29 7.00
N ARG A 336 -27.51 9.15 5.70
CA ARG A 336 -28.54 9.12 4.66
C ARG A 336 -29.51 7.95 4.84
N ALA A 337 -28.99 6.75 5.14
CA ALA A 337 -29.82 5.55 5.36
C ALA A 337 -30.71 5.69 6.62
N LEU A 338 -30.31 6.52 7.58
CA LEU A 338 -31.06 6.83 8.81
C LEU A 338 -31.98 8.05 8.68
N GLY A 339 -32.12 8.64 7.49
CA GLY A 339 -32.95 9.82 7.24
C GLY A 339 -32.33 11.15 7.68
N GLN A 340 -31.07 11.16 8.12
CA GLN A 340 -30.34 12.35 8.56
C GLN A 340 -29.69 13.05 7.35
N ASN A 341 -30.51 13.50 6.41
CA ASN A 341 -30.08 13.93 5.07
C ASN A 341 -29.19 15.19 5.10
N SER A 342 -29.46 16.16 5.99
CA SER A 342 -28.65 17.39 6.07
C SER A 342 -27.21 17.09 6.52
N GLN A 343 -27.03 16.24 7.52
CA GLN A 343 -25.72 15.82 8.00
C GLN A 343 -24.98 14.98 6.94
N ALA A 344 -25.70 14.09 6.26
CA ALA A 344 -25.13 13.31 5.17
C ALA A 344 -24.62 14.21 4.03
N GLN A 345 -25.41 15.22 3.63
CA GLN A 345 -25.04 16.14 2.56
C GLN A 345 -23.79 16.94 2.91
N GLU A 346 -23.68 17.47 4.12
CA GLU A 346 -22.50 18.22 4.57
C GLU A 346 -21.22 17.37 4.46
N ILE A 347 -21.26 16.13 4.95
CA ILE A 347 -20.08 15.24 4.88
C ILE A 347 -19.78 14.83 3.45
N PHE A 348 -20.78 14.59 2.59
CA PHE A 348 -20.53 14.32 1.17
C PHE A 348 -19.86 15.50 0.47
N GLU A 349 -20.27 16.76 0.74
CA GLU A 349 -19.62 17.96 0.19
C GLU A 349 -18.13 18.02 0.58
N GLN A 350 -17.83 17.81 1.85
CA GLN A 350 -16.45 17.78 2.33
C GLN A 350 -15.65 16.63 1.72
N THR A 351 -16.25 15.43 1.61
CA THR A 351 -15.61 14.23 1.07
C THR A 351 -15.35 14.36 -0.44
N ALA A 352 -16.28 14.94 -1.19
CA ALA A 352 -16.13 15.17 -2.63
C ALA A 352 -14.95 16.08 -2.98
N GLN A 353 -14.53 16.96 -2.09
CA GLN A 353 -13.41 17.88 -2.27
C GLN A 353 -12.04 17.26 -1.92
N ARG A 354 -12.01 16.05 -1.40
CA ARG A 354 -10.78 15.40 -0.88
C ARG A 354 -10.07 14.56 -1.94
N GLY A 355 -9.71 15.19 -3.04
CA GLY A 355 -8.92 14.57 -4.11
C GLY A 355 -9.76 13.77 -5.12
N ARG A 356 -9.09 12.95 -5.90
CA ARG A 356 -9.64 12.18 -7.03
C ARG A 356 -9.52 10.68 -6.77
N ASN A 357 -10.18 10.22 -5.74
CA ASN A 357 -10.17 8.83 -5.31
C ASN A 357 -11.58 8.22 -5.39
N PHE A 358 -11.67 6.94 -5.14
CA PHE A 358 -12.91 6.17 -5.18
C PHE A 358 -14.04 6.79 -4.36
N TYR A 359 -13.77 7.20 -3.12
CA TYR A 359 -14.80 7.72 -2.21
C TYR A 359 -15.17 9.17 -2.48
N SER A 360 -14.21 10.00 -2.89
CA SER A 360 -14.51 11.37 -3.33
C SER A 360 -15.39 11.37 -4.58
N LEU A 361 -15.16 10.42 -5.49
CA LEU A 361 -15.97 10.23 -6.68
C LEU A 361 -17.40 9.78 -6.32
N LEU A 362 -17.55 8.77 -5.48
CA LEU A 362 -18.87 8.33 -4.99
C LEU A 362 -19.61 9.44 -4.21
N ALA A 363 -18.89 10.26 -3.41
CA ALA A 363 -19.49 11.39 -2.71
C ALA A 363 -19.98 12.46 -3.70
N THR A 364 -19.21 12.75 -4.75
CA THR A 364 -19.61 13.67 -5.83
C THR A 364 -20.89 13.19 -6.51
N GLU A 365 -20.98 11.90 -6.82
CA GLU A 365 -22.16 11.30 -7.43
C GLU A 365 -23.37 11.23 -6.47
N ALA A 366 -23.12 11.02 -5.16
CA ALA A 366 -24.15 11.07 -4.14
C ALA A 366 -24.80 12.46 -4.01
N LEU A 367 -24.10 13.53 -4.43
CA LEU A 367 -24.60 14.91 -4.53
C LEU A 367 -25.28 15.20 -5.87
N GLY A 368 -25.50 14.20 -6.73
CA GLY A 368 -26.10 14.36 -8.05
C GLY A 368 -25.17 14.97 -9.10
N ARG A 369 -23.86 14.99 -8.85
CA ARG A 369 -22.84 15.54 -9.75
C ARG A 369 -22.10 14.42 -10.45
N LYS A 370 -21.49 14.73 -11.62
CA LYS A 370 -20.57 13.81 -12.33
C LYS A 370 -19.11 14.19 -12.05
N ALA A 371 -18.21 13.24 -12.29
CA ALA A 371 -16.78 13.51 -12.29
C ALA A 371 -16.45 14.65 -13.27
N ASN A 372 -15.78 15.69 -12.78
CA ASN A 372 -15.24 16.72 -13.67
C ASN A 372 -13.85 16.29 -14.17
N THR A 373 -13.72 16.08 -15.46
CA THR A 373 -12.46 15.73 -16.15
C THR A 373 -11.92 16.89 -17.00
N GLN A 374 -12.45 18.08 -16.82
CA GLN A 374 -11.96 19.26 -17.50
C GLN A 374 -10.63 19.70 -16.88
N SER A 375 -9.59 19.76 -17.71
CA SER A 375 -8.28 20.29 -17.29
C SER A 375 -8.35 21.79 -17.02
N THR A 376 -7.73 22.23 -15.91
CA THR A 376 -7.61 23.66 -15.57
C THR A 376 -6.39 24.31 -16.21
N VAL A 377 -5.41 23.50 -16.63
CA VAL A 377 -4.20 23.94 -17.31
C VAL A 377 -3.88 23.05 -18.51
N ALA A 378 -3.26 23.64 -19.53
CA ALA A 378 -2.73 22.90 -20.67
C ALA A 378 -1.40 22.20 -20.33
N LYS A 379 -0.93 21.31 -21.21
CA LYS A 379 0.44 20.80 -21.17
C LYS A 379 1.45 21.94 -21.34
N SER A 380 2.60 21.80 -20.70
CA SER A 380 3.62 22.85 -20.68
C SER A 380 4.29 23.06 -22.04
N SER A 381 4.76 24.29 -22.29
CA SER A 381 5.51 24.63 -23.47
C SER A 381 6.84 23.88 -23.58
N GLN A 382 7.38 23.79 -24.80
CA GLN A 382 8.69 23.18 -25.05
C GLN A 382 9.82 23.89 -24.27
N GLN A 383 9.73 25.22 -24.12
CA GLN A 383 10.69 25.98 -23.33
C GLN A 383 10.70 25.57 -21.84
N ALA A 384 9.52 25.41 -21.23
CA ALA A 384 9.41 24.95 -19.85
C ALA A 384 9.95 23.53 -19.68
N GLN A 385 9.66 22.61 -20.61
CA GLN A 385 10.19 21.26 -20.61
C GLN A 385 11.72 21.24 -20.75
N SER A 386 12.30 22.05 -21.64
CA SER A 386 13.75 22.16 -21.82
C SER A 386 14.44 22.64 -20.55
N LYS A 387 13.82 23.57 -19.82
CA LYS A 387 14.33 24.05 -18.53
C LYS A 387 14.37 22.93 -17.49
N ILE A 388 13.33 22.10 -17.42
CA ILE A 388 13.29 20.93 -16.52
C ILE A 388 14.31 19.89 -16.96
N ALA A 389 14.45 19.60 -18.25
CA ALA A 389 15.42 18.65 -18.79
C ALA A 389 16.88 19.03 -18.52
N ALA A 390 17.16 20.32 -18.29
CA ALA A 390 18.48 20.82 -17.92
C ALA A 390 18.86 20.56 -16.44
N ASP A 391 17.91 20.17 -15.58
CA ASP A 391 18.21 19.73 -14.21
C ASP A 391 19.01 18.42 -14.25
N GLY A 392 20.17 18.39 -13.58
CA GLY A 392 21.09 17.24 -13.62
C GLY A 392 20.46 15.93 -13.09
N ASN A 393 19.55 16.01 -12.10
CA ASN A 393 18.87 14.83 -11.58
C ASN A 393 17.76 14.33 -12.53
N ILE A 394 17.04 15.26 -13.19
CA ILE A 394 16.08 14.91 -14.25
C ILE A 394 16.81 14.30 -15.45
N HIS A 395 17.93 14.87 -15.86
CA HIS A 395 18.77 14.33 -16.93
C HIS A 395 19.22 12.90 -16.59
N ARG A 396 19.70 12.68 -15.37
CA ARG A 396 20.08 11.33 -14.86
C ARG A 396 18.90 10.37 -14.90
N ALA A 397 17.73 10.80 -14.42
CA ALA A 397 16.52 9.97 -14.43
C ALA A 397 16.12 9.54 -15.84
N ILE A 398 16.11 10.49 -16.81
CA ILE A 398 15.76 10.21 -18.22
C ILE A 398 16.82 9.29 -18.88
N THR A 399 18.10 9.53 -18.61
CA THR A 399 19.19 8.69 -19.15
C THR A 399 19.07 7.26 -18.67
N LEU A 400 18.89 7.05 -17.35
CA LEU A 400 18.68 5.72 -16.76
C LEU A 400 17.39 5.06 -17.28
N PHE A 401 16.32 5.83 -17.48
CA PHE A 401 15.08 5.32 -18.04
C PHE A 401 15.27 4.81 -19.46
N LYS A 402 15.92 5.59 -20.34
CA LYS A 402 16.16 5.21 -21.74
C LYS A 402 17.07 3.97 -21.83
N ALA A 403 18.15 3.93 -21.07
CA ALA A 403 19.04 2.78 -21.01
C ALA A 403 18.31 1.54 -20.46
N ALA A 404 17.53 1.69 -19.40
CA ALA A 404 16.74 0.60 -18.82
C ALA A 404 15.72 0.03 -19.81
N GLN A 405 15.14 0.87 -20.65
CA GLN A 405 14.17 0.45 -21.66
C GLN A 405 14.84 -0.34 -22.79
N SER A 406 16.02 0.11 -23.28
CA SER A 406 16.76 -0.58 -24.34
C SER A 406 17.33 -1.92 -23.87
N GLU A 407 17.79 -2.01 -22.62
CA GLU A 407 18.39 -3.22 -22.04
C GLU A 407 17.39 -4.14 -21.33
N ASN A 408 16.12 -3.75 -21.23
CA ASN A 408 15.13 -4.42 -20.39
C ASN A 408 15.61 -4.57 -18.91
N ASN A 409 16.30 -3.55 -18.40
CA ASN A 409 16.98 -3.53 -17.12
C ASN A 409 16.06 -2.97 -16.01
N TRP A 410 15.38 -3.84 -15.32
CA TRP A 410 14.38 -3.49 -14.31
C TRP A 410 14.93 -2.75 -13.06
N PRO A 411 16.10 -3.16 -12.49
CA PRO A 411 16.74 -2.39 -11.43
C PRO A 411 17.07 -0.95 -11.82
N MET A 412 17.60 -0.75 -13.03
CA MET A 412 17.94 0.58 -13.56
C MET A 412 16.68 1.44 -13.74
N ARG A 413 15.56 0.85 -14.22
CA ARG A 413 14.30 1.58 -14.35
C ARG A 413 13.77 2.05 -12.99
N ARG A 414 13.83 1.20 -11.96
CA ARG A 414 13.44 1.61 -10.60
C ARG A 414 14.31 2.76 -10.08
N GLN A 415 15.61 2.74 -10.37
CA GLN A 415 16.49 3.83 -10.01
C GLN A 415 16.13 5.12 -10.76
N ALA A 416 15.81 5.05 -12.05
CA ALA A 416 15.32 6.18 -12.82
C ALA A 416 14.09 6.84 -12.17
N GLN A 417 13.13 6.04 -11.70
CA GLN A 417 11.96 6.54 -10.98
C GLN A 417 12.33 7.22 -9.66
N GLN A 418 13.30 6.69 -8.93
CA GLN A 418 13.76 7.28 -7.66
C GLN A 418 14.49 8.61 -7.90
N GLU A 419 15.34 8.70 -8.93
CA GLU A 419 15.99 9.96 -9.30
C GLU A 419 14.97 11.02 -9.74
N TRP A 420 13.96 10.64 -10.51
CA TRP A 420 12.88 11.54 -10.88
C TRP A 420 12.13 12.10 -9.65
N ARG A 421 11.74 11.21 -8.73
CA ARG A 421 11.04 11.63 -7.50
C ARG A 421 11.92 12.52 -6.62
N TYR A 422 13.21 12.22 -6.55
CA TYR A 422 14.18 13.04 -5.84
C TYR A 422 14.28 14.43 -6.45
N ALA A 423 14.42 14.52 -7.77
CA ALA A 423 14.50 15.78 -8.49
C ALA A 423 13.24 16.66 -8.27
N THR A 424 12.07 16.06 -8.41
CA THR A 424 10.78 16.78 -8.41
C THR A 424 10.18 17.00 -7.02
N ARG A 425 10.82 16.57 -5.94
CA ARG A 425 10.26 16.58 -4.58
C ARG A 425 9.79 17.94 -4.07
N ASN A 426 10.47 18.99 -4.49
CA ASN A 426 10.21 20.38 -4.07
C ASN A 426 9.64 21.25 -5.21
N TYR A 427 9.20 20.66 -6.31
CA TYR A 427 8.60 21.41 -7.42
C TYR A 427 7.23 21.94 -7.02
N ASN A 428 6.93 23.16 -7.43
CA ASN A 428 5.57 23.71 -7.38
C ASN A 428 4.71 23.15 -8.51
N ASP A 429 3.42 23.48 -8.53
CA ASP A 429 2.45 22.93 -9.49
C ASP A 429 2.86 23.17 -10.95
N ASP A 430 3.31 24.39 -11.31
CA ASP A 430 3.76 24.69 -12.68
C ASP A 430 4.93 23.81 -13.12
N THR A 431 5.92 23.64 -12.25
CA THR A 431 7.09 22.81 -12.53
C THR A 431 6.76 21.32 -12.51
N GLN A 432 5.78 20.88 -11.69
CA GLN A 432 5.26 19.51 -11.73
C GLN A 432 4.54 19.22 -13.06
N ILE A 433 3.73 20.15 -13.57
CA ILE A 433 3.07 20.00 -14.88
C ILE A 433 4.12 19.98 -16.01
N ALA A 434 5.16 20.81 -15.93
CA ALA A 434 6.26 20.78 -16.92
C ALA A 434 7.02 19.44 -16.87
N ALA A 435 7.32 18.93 -15.68
CA ALA A 435 7.93 17.62 -15.51
C ALA A 435 7.02 16.50 -16.02
N ALA A 436 5.73 16.53 -15.72
CA ALA A 436 4.77 15.56 -16.21
C ALA A 436 4.69 15.52 -17.73
N THR A 437 4.66 16.71 -18.37
CA THR A 437 4.66 16.84 -19.84
C THR A 437 5.95 16.28 -20.47
N LEU A 438 7.10 16.59 -19.87
CA LEU A 438 8.40 16.07 -20.32
C LEU A 438 8.45 14.53 -20.20
N ALA A 439 7.95 13.98 -19.09
CA ALA A 439 7.90 12.54 -18.85
C ALA A 439 7.00 11.84 -19.88
N GLU A 440 5.82 12.40 -20.17
CA GLU A 440 4.92 11.86 -21.20
C GLU A 440 5.59 11.85 -22.58
N ASN A 441 6.20 12.96 -22.98
CA ASN A 441 6.89 13.09 -24.28
C ASN A 441 8.10 12.15 -24.42
N THR A 442 8.69 11.72 -23.31
CA THR A 442 9.77 10.73 -23.32
C THR A 442 9.28 9.29 -23.21
N GLY A 443 7.97 9.05 -23.05
CA GLY A 443 7.38 7.74 -22.82
C GLY A 443 7.52 7.23 -21.39
N PHE A 444 7.91 8.10 -20.44
CA PHE A 444 8.05 7.77 -19.02
C PHE A 444 6.72 7.99 -18.29
N TYR A 445 5.67 7.28 -18.76
CA TYR A 445 4.28 7.50 -18.37
C TYR A 445 4.03 7.41 -16.86
N GLU A 446 4.68 6.50 -16.15
CA GLU A 446 4.51 6.37 -14.70
C GLU A 446 5.04 7.59 -13.94
N MET A 447 6.01 8.32 -14.50
CA MET A 447 6.50 9.57 -13.91
C MET A 447 5.70 10.78 -14.39
N SER A 448 5.11 10.74 -15.57
CA SER A 448 4.09 11.71 -15.98
C SER A 448 2.90 11.71 -15.03
N ILE A 449 2.33 10.53 -14.77
CA ILE A 449 1.25 10.35 -13.80
C ILE A 449 1.67 10.85 -12.41
N TYR A 450 2.85 10.44 -11.94
CA TYR A 450 3.35 10.84 -10.61
C TYR A 450 3.46 12.36 -10.46
N SER A 451 4.09 13.05 -11.43
CA SER A 451 4.26 14.50 -11.37
C SER A 451 2.93 15.24 -11.52
N ALA A 452 2.05 14.79 -12.43
CA ALA A 452 0.73 15.36 -12.59
C ALA A 452 -0.14 15.18 -11.32
N ASP A 453 -0.05 14.04 -10.65
CA ASP A 453 -0.76 13.80 -9.39
C ASP A 453 -0.26 14.68 -8.23
N LYS A 454 0.99 15.17 -8.29
CA LYS A 454 1.57 16.12 -7.31
C LYS A 454 1.15 17.56 -7.51
N ALA A 455 0.69 17.93 -8.70
CA ALA A 455 0.22 19.29 -9.01
C ALA A 455 -1.24 19.46 -8.54
N ASP A 456 -1.46 19.61 -7.22
CA ASP A 456 -2.80 19.60 -6.64
C ASP A 456 -3.66 20.80 -7.02
N GLY A 457 -3.07 21.99 -7.19
CA GLY A 457 -3.75 23.21 -7.58
C GLY A 457 -3.92 23.38 -9.10
N GLN A 458 -3.27 22.55 -9.91
CA GLN A 458 -3.31 22.60 -11.37
C GLN A 458 -3.64 21.24 -11.96
N LEU A 459 -4.80 21.13 -12.59
CA LEU A 459 -5.31 19.85 -13.09
C LEU A 459 -5.10 19.74 -14.60
N ASN A 460 -4.32 18.73 -15.00
CA ASN A 460 -4.28 18.26 -16.37
C ASN A 460 -4.65 16.78 -16.41
N TYR A 461 -5.85 16.48 -16.91
CA TYR A 461 -6.38 15.13 -16.89
C TYR A 461 -5.72 14.22 -17.93
N GLU A 462 -5.22 14.74 -19.04
CA GLU A 462 -4.49 13.94 -20.03
C GLU A 462 -3.18 13.41 -19.45
N LEU A 463 -2.46 14.23 -18.66
CA LEU A 463 -1.22 13.80 -17.98
C LEU A 463 -1.49 12.83 -16.81
N ARG A 464 -2.63 12.99 -16.10
CA ARG A 464 -3.02 12.09 -15.00
C ARG A 464 -3.55 10.76 -15.47
N TYR A 465 -4.25 10.77 -16.62
CA TYR A 465 -4.87 9.62 -17.25
C TYR A 465 -4.40 9.49 -18.69
N PRO A 466 -3.09 9.31 -18.93
CA PRO A 466 -2.57 9.12 -20.28
C PRO A 466 -3.19 7.86 -20.90
N ALA A 467 -3.43 7.92 -22.20
CA ALA A 467 -4.03 6.82 -22.95
C ALA A 467 -3.14 6.42 -24.15
N PRO A 468 -1.89 5.98 -23.90
CA PRO A 468 -1.03 5.48 -24.98
C PRO A 468 -1.55 4.16 -25.54
N PHE A 469 -1.08 3.79 -26.74
CA PHE A 469 -1.37 2.49 -27.39
C PHE A 469 -2.86 2.26 -27.70
N ARG A 470 -3.61 3.34 -27.97
CA ARG A 470 -5.05 3.23 -28.28
C ARG A 470 -5.33 2.39 -29.51
N GLU A 471 -4.45 2.44 -30.49
CA GLU A 471 -4.50 1.66 -31.73
C GLU A 471 -4.46 0.15 -31.54
N LEU A 472 -3.99 -0.30 -30.38
CA LEU A 472 -4.00 -1.72 -29.96
C LEU A 472 -5.08 -2.00 -28.93
N THR A 473 -5.17 -1.16 -27.90
CA THR A 473 -6.01 -1.41 -26.72
C THR A 473 -7.50 -1.36 -27.07
N VAL A 474 -7.94 -0.36 -27.84
CA VAL A 474 -9.36 -0.19 -28.19
C VAL A 474 -9.88 -1.34 -29.07
N PRO A 475 -9.21 -1.75 -30.17
CA PRO A 475 -9.66 -2.87 -30.97
C PRO A 475 -9.74 -4.19 -30.19
N TYR A 476 -8.76 -4.47 -29.31
CA TYR A 476 -8.80 -5.70 -28.50
C TYR A 476 -9.89 -5.67 -27.43
N ALA A 477 -10.17 -4.51 -26.83
CA ALA A 477 -11.29 -4.34 -25.92
C ALA A 477 -12.63 -4.60 -26.64
N GLN A 478 -12.81 -4.02 -27.85
CA GLN A 478 -14.00 -4.24 -28.68
C GLN A 478 -14.15 -5.72 -29.10
N GLN A 479 -13.07 -6.37 -29.54
CA GLN A 479 -13.07 -7.79 -29.89
C GLN A 479 -13.44 -8.68 -28.68
N ALA A 480 -13.01 -8.28 -27.50
CA ALA A 480 -13.32 -8.97 -26.24
C ALA A 480 -14.71 -8.64 -25.68
N GLY A 481 -15.44 -7.70 -26.29
CA GLY A 481 -16.77 -7.26 -25.85
C GLY A 481 -16.76 -6.56 -24.49
N ILE A 482 -15.67 -5.85 -24.15
CA ILE A 482 -15.52 -5.11 -22.92
C ILE A 482 -15.23 -3.63 -23.18
N ASP A 483 -15.58 -2.82 -22.21
CA ASP A 483 -15.40 -1.37 -22.20
C ASP A 483 -13.90 -1.01 -22.21
N SER A 484 -13.47 -0.15 -23.13
CA SER A 484 -12.06 0.24 -23.23
C SER A 484 -11.60 1.06 -22.03
N ALA A 485 -12.48 1.83 -21.41
CA ALA A 485 -12.16 2.59 -20.20
C ALA A 485 -11.85 1.65 -19.01
N TRP A 486 -12.52 0.51 -18.91
CA TRP A 486 -12.21 -0.50 -17.90
C TRP A 486 -10.83 -1.14 -18.16
N VAL A 487 -10.49 -1.43 -19.40
CA VAL A 487 -9.15 -1.91 -19.78
C VAL A 487 -8.07 -0.90 -19.41
N TYR A 488 -8.27 0.39 -19.73
CA TYR A 488 -7.34 1.45 -19.36
C TYR A 488 -7.22 1.63 -17.85
N GLY A 489 -8.33 1.55 -17.12
CA GLY A 489 -8.36 1.58 -15.66
C GLY A 489 -7.50 0.49 -15.04
N LEU A 490 -7.57 -0.73 -15.61
CA LEU A 490 -6.77 -1.87 -15.20
C LEU A 490 -5.29 -1.69 -15.56
N ILE A 491 -4.94 -1.32 -16.79
CA ILE A 491 -3.53 -1.10 -17.20
C ILE A 491 -2.88 -0.01 -16.32
N ARG A 492 -3.61 1.07 -16.02
CA ARG A 492 -3.11 2.12 -15.13
C ARG A 492 -2.80 1.59 -13.73
N GLN A 493 -3.63 0.70 -13.20
CA GLN A 493 -3.42 0.08 -11.89
C GLN A 493 -2.30 -0.96 -11.91
N GLU A 494 -2.19 -1.77 -12.96
CA GLU A 494 -1.23 -2.87 -13.06
C GLU A 494 0.20 -2.39 -13.32
N SER A 495 0.38 -1.46 -14.25
CA SER A 495 1.71 -1.10 -14.74
C SER A 495 1.97 0.40 -14.86
N ARG A 496 0.94 1.24 -14.80
CA ARG A 496 1.05 2.65 -15.20
C ARG A 496 1.69 2.80 -16.59
N PHE A 497 1.31 1.93 -17.51
CA PHE A 497 1.78 1.88 -18.90
C PHE A 497 3.26 1.46 -19.09
N MET A 498 3.88 0.82 -18.12
CA MET A 498 5.22 0.26 -18.26
C MET A 498 5.18 -1.04 -19.07
N ILE A 499 5.63 -1.01 -20.32
CA ILE A 499 5.58 -2.16 -21.25
C ILE A 499 6.30 -3.40 -20.69
N GLY A 500 7.49 -3.22 -20.12
CA GLY A 500 8.31 -4.29 -19.57
C GLY A 500 8.05 -4.57 -18.08
N ALA A 501 6.93 -4.10 -17.50
CA ALA A 501 6.65 -4.29 -16.08
C ALA A 501 6.72 -5.76 -15.67
N ARG A 502 7.37 -6.03 -14.53
CA ARG A 502 7.49 -7.40 -13.98
C ARG A 502 7.31 -7.36 -12.47
N SER A 503 6.34 -8.12 -11.96
CA SER A 503 6.13 -8.25 -10.52
C SER A 503 7.14 -9.21 -9.88
N SER A 504 7.25 -9.16 -8.55
CA SER A 504 8.09 -10.09 -7.78
C SER A 504 7.68 -11.55 -7.93
N VAL A 505 6.41 -11.80 -8.27
CA VAL A 505 5.85 -13.14 -8.49
C VAL A 505 5.82 -13.54 -9.98
N GLY A 506 6.34 -12.68 -10.87
CA GLY A 506 6.53 -12.97 -12.30
C GLY A 506 5.37 -12.54 -13.21
N ALA A 507 4.38 -11.79 -12.72
CA ALA A 507 3.40 -11.15 -13.60
C ALA A 507 4.09 -10.16 -14.53
N THR A 508 3.68 -10.08 -15.79
CA THR A 508 4.46 -9.43 -16.86
C THR A 508 3.61 -8.52 -17.73
N GLY A 509 4.22 -7.39 -18.13
CA GLY A 509 3.73 -6.48 -19.16
C GLY A 509 2.69 -5.49 -18.66
N LEU A 510 2.08 -4.78 -19.61
CA LEU A 510 1.10 -3.72 -19.35
C LEU A 510 -0.07 -4.17 -18.47
N MET A 511 -0.55 -5.38 -18.69
CA MET A 511 -1.69 -5.96 -17.99
C MET A 511 -1.30 -7.00 -16.93
N GLN A 512 0.00 -7.13 -16.61
CA GLN A 512 0.51 -8.00 -15.55
C GLN A 512 -0.04 -9.43 -15.59
N VAL A 513 -0.03 -10.06 -16.77
CA VAL A 513 -0.50 -11.43 -16.93
C VAL A 513 0.55 -12.41 -16.42
N MET A 514 0.13 -13.38 -15.61
CA MET A 514 1.01 -14.44 -15.12
C MET A 514 1.41 -15.40 -16.26
N PRO A 515 2.70 -15.85 -16.35
CA PRO A 515 3.12 -16.77 -17.41
C PRO A 515 2.31 -18.08 -17.46
N ALA A 516 1.86 -18.60 -16.33
CA ALA A 516 1.01 -19.78 -16.30
C ALA A 516 -0.35 -19.51 -16.95
N THR A 517 -0.99 -18.36 -16.60
CA THR A 517 -2.24 -17.91 -17.18
C THR A 517 -2.08 -17.63 -18.69
N ALA A 518 -0.97 -17.01 -19.10
CA ALA A 518 -0.67 -16.74 -20.50
C ALA A 518 -0.59 -18.03 -21.34
N ARG A 519 -0.01 -19.10 -20.84
CA ARG A 519 0.02 -20.41 -21.54
C ARG A 519 -1.38 -20.97 -21.78
N ASP A 520 -2.27 -20.85 -20.81
CA ASP A 520 -3.65 -21.33 -20.94
C ASP A 520 -4.47 -20.46 -21.92
N ILE A 521 -4.24 -19.14 -21.88
CA ILE A 521 -4.86 -18.20 -22.82
C ILE A 521 -4.35 -18.43 -24.24
N ALA A 522 -3.05 -18.58 -24.42
CA ALA A 522 -2.42 -18.81 -25.73
C ALA A 522 -2.98 -20.04 -26.44
N LYS A 523 -3.17 -21.15 -25.72
CA LYS A 523 -3.83 -22.36 -26.25
C LYS A 523 -5.24 -22.08 -26.77
N ARG A 524 -6.01 -21.25 -26.05
CA ARG A 524 -7.41 -20.91 -26.42
C ARG A 524 -7.48 -19.94 -27.60
N LEU A 525 -6.47 -19.06 -27.72
CA LEU A 525 -6.42 -18.06 -28.79
C LEU A 525 -5.63 -18.52 -30.03
N GLY A 526 -5.04 -19.74 -30.01
CA GLY A 526 -4.21 -20.23 -31.09
C GLY A 526 -2.97 -19.37 -31.34
N MET A 527 -2.32 -18.89 -30.28
CA MET A 527 -1.13 -18.03 -30.33
C MET A 527 0.03 -18.62 -29.53
N ASP A 528 1.25 -18.12 -29.77
CA ASP A 528 2.41 -18.53 -28.99
C ASP A 528 2.38 -17.86 -27.61
N SER A 529 2.72 -18.61 -26.56
CA SER A 529 2.75 -18.09 -25.20
C SER A 529 3.88 -17.06 -24.97
N SER A 530 4.92 -17.04 -25.80
CA SER A 530 5.98 -16.03 -25.78
C SER A 530 5.50 -14.65 -26.18
N GLU A 531 4.37 -14.54 -26.88
CA GLU A 531 3.74 -13.25 -27.18
C GLU A 531 3.33 -12.46 -25.91
N LEU A 532 3.25 -13.12 -24.74
CA LEU A 532 3.13 -12.46 -23.44
C LEU A 532 4.13 -11.30 -23.27
N TYR A 533 5.33 -11.46 -23.79
CA TYR A 533 6.43 -10.50 -23.65
C TYR A 533 6.42 -9.37 -24.70
N THR A 534 5.48 -9.42 -25.64
CA THR A 534 5.22 -8.33 -26.59
C THR A 534 4.10 -7.45 -26.09
N MET A 535 4.11 -6.17 -26.45
CA MET A 535 3.05 -5.24 -26.09
C MET A 535 1.70 -5.70 -26.66
N ARG A 536 1.67 -6.06 -27.95
CA ARG A 536 0.46 -6.54 -28.65
C ARG A 536 -0.10 -7.81 -28.00
N GLY A 537 0.72 -8.81 -27.79
CA GLY A 537 0.29 -10.09 -27.21
C GLY A 537 -0.16 -9.94 -25.76
N ASN A 538 0.52 -9.09 -24.97
CA ASN A 538 0.14 -8.81 -23.59
C ASN A 538 -1.25 -8.16 -23.49
N ILE A 539 -1.54 -7.14 -24.29
CA ILE A 539 -2.85 -6.49 -24.35
C ILE A 539 -3.91 -7.49 -24.83
N ARG A 540 -3.64 -8.28 -25.88
CA ARG A 540 -4.58 -9.29 -26.40
C ARG A 540 -4.91 -10.35 -25.35
N MET A 541 -3.91 -10.89 -24.67
CA MET A 541 -4.11 -11.88 -23.59
C MET A 541 -4.84 -11.29 -22.39
N GLY A 542 -4.45 -10.10 -21.96
CA GLY A 542 -5.06 -9.44 -20.80
C GLY A 542 -6.51 -9.07 -21.02
N THR A 543 -6.87 -8.49 -22.17
CA THR A 543 -8.26 -8.15 -22.53
C THR A 543 -9.13 -9.38 -22.66
N TRP A 544 -8.59 -10.45 -23.28
CA TRP A 544 -9.29 -11.74 -23.33
C TRP A 544 -9.54 -12.30 -21.93
N TYR A 545 -8.55 -12.23 -21.04
CA TYR A 545 -8.70 -12.73 -19.67
C TYR A 545 -9.73 -11.93 -18.87
N MET A 546 -9.72 -10.59 -18.99
CA MET A 546 -10.75 -9.72 -18.40
C MET A 546 -12.16 -10.15 -18.85
N SER A 547 -12.37 -10.31 -20.15
CA SER A 547 -13.64 -10.76 -20.73
C SER A 547 -14.02 -12.15 -20.22
N ASN A 548 -13.08 -13.09 -20.21
CA ASN A 548 -13.33 -14.45 -19.74
C ASN A 548 -13.76 -14.50 -18.27
N VAL A 549 -13.13 -13.71 -17.41
CA VAL A 549 -13.50 -13.63 -15.97
C VAL A 549 -14.82 -12.90 -15.80
N ARG A 550 -15.08 -11.82 -16.57
CA ARG A 550 -16.39 -11.14 -16.57
C ARG A 550 -17.52 -12.08 -16.97
N ASN A 551 -17.32 -12.89 -18.00
CA ASN A 551 -18.34 -13.85 -18.46
C ASN A 551 -18.66 -14.94 -17.42
N GLN A 552 -17.74 -15.26 -16.51
CA GLN A 552 -17.99 -16.19 -15.40
C GLN A 552 -18.88 -15.60 -14.31
N PHE A 553 -18.90 -14.27 -14.17
CA PHE A 553 -19.59 -13.57 -13.08
C PHE A 553 -20.75 -12.70 -13.55
N ALA A 554 -20.78 -12.31 -14.82
CA ALA A 554 -21.67 -11.27 -15.37
C ALA A 554 -21.61 -9.94 -14.62
N ASP A 555 -20.47 -9.67 -13.93
CA ASP A 555 -20.26 -8.52 -13.06
C ASP A 555 -18.80 -8.04 -13.17
N GLU A 556 -18.60 -6.72 -13.36
CA GLU A 556 -17.26 -6.14 -13.53
C GLU A 556 -16.47 -6.01 -12.21
N VAL A 557 -17.16 -5.81 -11.08
CA VAL A 557 -16.51 -5.69 -9.76
C VAL A 557 -15.94 -7.05 -9.36
N LEU A 558 -16.74 -8.12 -9.50
CA LEU A 558 -16.29 -9.50 -9.29
C LEU A 558 -15.18 -9.89 -10.26
N ALA A 559 -15.30 -9.50 -11.53
CA ALA A 559 -14.28 -9.77 -12.54
C ALA A 559 -12.98 -9.08 -12.22
N THR A 560 -13.02 -7.82 -11.76
CA THR A 560 -11.85 -7.06 -11.34
C THR A 560 -11.18 -7.71 -10.12
N ALA A 561 -11.95 -8.12 -9.11
CA ALA A 561 -11.44 -8.88 -7.97
C ALA A 561 -10.84 -10.22 -8.39
N GLY A 562 -11.51 -10.91 -9.32
CA GLY A 562 -11.07 -12.19 -9.88
C GLY A 562 -9.81 -12.09 -10.72
N TYR A 563 -9.60 -10.99 -11.43
CA TYR A 563 -8.37 -10.73 -12.18
C TYR A 563 -7.16 -10.68 -11.25
N ASN A 564 -7.25 -9.92 -10.17
CA ASN A 564 -6.15 -9.74 -9.20
C ASN A 564 -5.97 -10.97 -8.29
N ALA A 565 -7.03 -11.46 -7.66
CA ALA A 565 -6.92 -12.50 -6.62
C ALA A 565 -7.27 -13.92 -7.10
N GLY A 566 -7.73 -14.06 -8.32
CA GLY A 566 -8.25 -15.28 -8.90
C GLY A 566 -9.78 -15.45 -8.69
N PRO A 567 -10.51 -15.98 -9.70
CA PRO A 567 -11.96 -16.09 -9.68
C PRO A 567 -12.53 -16.86 -8.48
N GLY A 568 -11.82 -17.89 -8.02
CA GLY A 568 -12.26 -18.69 -6.88
C GLY A 568 -12.28 -17.89 -5.56
N ARG A 569 -11.36 -16.95 -5.35
CA ARG A 569 -11.39 -16.05 -4.18
C ARG A 569 -12.50 -15.03 -4.29
N ALA A 570 -12.62 -14.37 -5.44
CA ALA A 570 -13.68 -13.39 -5.67
C ALA A 570 -15.06 -13.98 -5.36
N ARG A 571 -15.33 -15.22 -5.82
CA ARG A 571 -16.57 -15.94 -5.54
C ARG A 571 -16.77 -16.23 -4.05
N ARG A 572 -15.70 -16.63 -3.33
CA ARG A 572 -15.80 -16.89 -1.88
C ARG A 572 -16.10 -15.63 -1.06
N TRP A 573 -15.78 -14.46 -1.57
CA TRP A 573 -16.04 -13.19 -0.90
C TRP A 573 -17.45 -12.63 -1.14
N GLN A 574 -18.23 -13.21 -2.03
CA GLN A 574 -19.65 -12.87 -2.17
C GLN A 574 -20.40 -13.17 -0.86
N ALA A 575 -21.47 -12.43 -0.62
CA ALA A 575 -22.40 -12.72 0.46
C ALA A 575 -23.52 -13.66 0.01
N ASN A 576 -24.31 -14.14 0.95
CA ASN A 576 -25.50 -14.96 0.66
C ASN A 576 -26.70 -14.11 0.18
N ILE A 577 -26.53 -12.79 0.16
CA ILE A 577 -27.50 -11.82 -0.37
C ILE A 577 -26.77 -10.93 -1.39
N PRO A 578 -27.48 -10.31 -2.33
CA PRO A 578 -26.89 -9.31 -3.19
C PRO A 578 -26.33 -8.14 -2.37
N LEU A 579 -25.14 -7.65 -2.74
CA LEU A 579 -24.51 -6.50 -2.09
C LEU A 579 -24.26 -5.39 -3.12
N GLU A 580 -24.47 -4.14 -2.71
CA GLU A 580 -23.94 -3.00 -3.44
C GLU A 580 -22.45 -3.22 -3.74
N GLY A 581 -22.00 -2.97 -4.97
CA GLY A 581 -20.62 -3.24 -5.38
C GLY A 581 -19.59 -2.49 -4.55
N ALA A 582 -19.89 -1.28 -4.07
CA ALA A 582 -19.03 -0.52 -3.18
C ALA A 582 -18.88 -1.21 -1.79
N ILE A 583 -19.94 -1.82 -1.27
CA ILE A 583 -19.89 -2.60 -0.02
C ILE A 583 -19.08 -3.88 -0.22
N TYR A 584 -19.30 -4.59 -1.32
CA TYR A 584 -18.50 -5.76 -1.66
C TYR A 584 -17.02 -5.41 -1.73
N ALA A 585 -16.66 -4.37 -2.51
CA ALA A 585 -15.28 -3.94 -2.69
C ALA A 585 -14.62 -3.55 -1.35
N GLU A 586 -15.30 -2.77 -0.48
CA GLU A 586 -14.77 -2.37 0.82
C GLU A 586 -14.60 -3.53 1.79
N THR A 587 -15.37 -4.59 1.65
CA THR A 587 -15.33 -5.75 2.54
C THR A 587 -14.52 -6.93 2.01
N ILE A 588 -13.73 -6.75 0.96
CA ILE A 588 -12.75 -7.74 0.48
C ILE A 588 -11.68 -7.93 1.55
N PRO A 589 -11.42 -9.19 2.01
CA PRO A 589 -10.47 -9.44 3.09
C PRO A 589 -9.02 -9.12 2.74
N PHE A 590 -8.64 -9.23 1.48
CA PHE A 590 -7.29 -8.93 1.01
C PHE A 590 -7.16 -7.44 0.73
N ASP A 591 -6.32 -6.76 1.51
CA ASP A 591 -6.09 -5.32 1.43
C ASP A 591 -5.66 -4.88 0.03
N GLU A 592 -4.73 -5.63 -0.57
CA GLU A 592 -4.28 -5.40 -1.95
C GLU A 592 -5.46 -5.45 -2.93
N THR A 593 -6.26 -6.51 -2.88
CA THR A 593 -7.39 -6.67 -3.83
C THR A 593 -8.51 -5.66 -3.55
N ARG A 594 -8.77 -5.33 -2.28
CA ARG A 594 -9.71 -4.29 -1.88
C ARG A 594 -9.34 -2.93 -2.48
N THR A 595 -8.08 -2.55 -2.37
CA THR A 595 -7.54 -1.32 -2.94
C THR A 595 -7.52 -1.38 -4.47
N TYR A 596 -7.11 -2.50 -5.03
CA TYR A 596 -7.07 -2.74 -6.47
C TYR A 596 -8.43 -2.52 -7.13
N VAL A 597 -9.47 -3.17 -6.63
CA VAL A 597 -10.84 -3.05 -7.20
C VAL A 597 -11.30 -1.59 -7.18
N LYS A 598 -11.16 -0.92 -6.04
CA LYS A 598 -11.54 0.50 -5.92
C LYS A 598 -10.79 1.38 -6.92
N ASN A 599 -9.49 1.20 -7.05
CA ASN A 599 -8.66 1.99 -7.95
C ASN A 599 -8.99 1.71 -9.43
N VAL A 600 -9.13 0.45 -9.84
CA VAL A 600 -9.48 0.10 -11.23
C VAL A 600 -10.82 0.72 -11.61
N MET A 601 -11.84 0.60 -10.77
CA MET A 601 -13.19 1.10 -11.05
C MET A 601 -13.23 2.63 -11.08
N ALA A 602 -12.54 3.31 -10.16
CA ALA A 602 -12.39 4.77 -10.19
C ALA A 602 -11.64 5.24 -11.44
N ASN A 603 -10.51 4.62 -11.77
CA ASN A 603 -9.76 4.93 -12.99
C ASN A 603 -10.61 4.72 -14.24
N ALA A 604 -11.35 3.62 -14.33
CA ALA A 604 -12.24 3.34 -15.44
C ALA A 604 -13.32 4.42 -15.62
N THR A 605 -13.84 4.95 -14.50
CA THR A 605 -14.81 6.05 -14.55
C THR A 605 -14.20 7.32 -15.12
N TYR A 606 -12.97 7.68 -14.71
CA TYR A 606 -12.27 8.84 -15.29
C TYR A 606 -11.98 8.64 -16.78
N TYR A 607 -11.50 7.46 -17.19
CA TYR A 607 -11.26 7.16 -18.61
C TYR A 607 -12.54 7.20 -19.43
N ALA A 608 -13.66 6.69 -18.92
CA ALA A 608 -14.95 6.76 -19.63
C ALA A 608 -15.41 8.20 -19.91
N ASN A 609 -15.24 9.08 -18.90
CA ASN A 609 -15.53 10.51 -19.09
C ASN A 609 -14.59 11.17 -20.12
N LEU A 610 -13.31 10.81 -20.12
CA LEU A 610 -12.32 11.32 -21.08
C LEU A 610 -12.55 10.77 -22.52
N PHE A 611 -13.04 9.55 -22.64
CA PHE A 611 -13.29 8.89 -23.94
C PHE A 611 -14.67 9.16 -24.50
N GLY A 612 -15.58 9.75 -23.71
CA GLY A 612 -16.99 9.93 -24.10
C GLY A 612 -17.77 8.62 -24.14
N GLU A 613 -17.40 7.63 -23.32
CA GLU A 613 -18.11 6.35 -23.24
C GLU A 613 -19.42 6.47 -22.42
N PRO A 614 -20.41 5.57 -22.63
CA PRO A 614 -21.74 5.71 -22.01
C PRO A 614 -21.74 5.63 -20.48
N ARG A 615 -20.93 4.71 -19.89
CA ARG A 615 -20.90 4.45 -18.44
C ARG A 615 -19.94 5.39 -17.74
N THR A 616 -20.39 6.60 -17.42
CA THR A 616 -19.59 7.70 -16.92
C THR A 616 -19.64 7.90 -15.42
N THR A 617 -20.44 7.09 -14.68
CA THR A 617 -20.50 7.17 -13.21
C THR A 617 -19.91 5.93 -12.55
N LEU A 618 -19.27 6.15 -11.41
CA LEU A 618 -18.71 5.06 -10.61
C LEU A 618 -19.82 4.21 -9.99
N THR A 619 -20.90 4.84 -9.53
CA THR A 619 -22.06 4.17 -8.97
C THR A 619 -22.66 3.16 -9.95
N GLU A 620 -22.81 3.55 -11.23
CA GLU A 620 -23.28 2.65 -12.29
C GLU A 620 -22.31 1.49 -12.54
N ARG A 621 -21.00 1.76 -12.57
CA ARG A 621 -19.96 0.73 -12.76
C ARG A 621 -19.88 -0.26 -11.61
N MET A 622 -20.07 0.22 -10.39
CA MET A 622 -20.05 -0.65 -9.20
C MET A 622 -21.29 -1.53 -9.11
N GLY A 623 -22.46 -1.04 -9.48
CA GLY A 623 -23.70 -1.80 -9.53
C GLY A 623 -23.98 -2.60 -8.26
N THR A 624 -24.54 -3.80 -8.45
CA THR A 624 -24.86 -4.75 -7.37
C THR A 624 -24.25 -6.10 -7.67
N VAL A 625 -23.33 -6.55 -6.80
CA VAL A 625 -22.73 -7.87 -6.85
C VAL A 625 -23.77 -8.92 -6.45
N PRO A 626 -24.01 -9.94 -7.28
CA PRO A 626 -25.02 -10.98 -7.00
C PRO A 626 -24.65 -11.80 -5.76
N ALA A 627 -25.65 -12.43 -5.16
CA ALA A 627 -25.44 -13.41 -4.11
C ALA A 627 -24.61 -14.61 -4.61
N ARG A 628 -23.94 -15.29 -3.68
CA ARG A 628 -23.17 -16.51 -3.95
C ARG A 628 -24.09 -17.68 -4.31
#